data_2ab1aff32e76aff031a603f4528efb7d
#
_entry.id   2ab1aff32e76aff031a603f4528efb7d
#
_cell.length_a   1.000
_cell.length_b   1.000
_cell.length_c   1.000
_cell.angle_alpha   90.00
_cell.angle_beta   90.00
_cell.angle_gamma   90.00
#
_symmetry.space_group_name_H-M   'P 1'
#
loop_
_entity.id
_entity.type
_entity.pdbx_description
1 polymer ?
#
loop_
_entity_poly.entity_id
_entity_poly.type
_entity_poly.pdbx_seq_one_letter_code
_entity_poly.pdbx_strand_id
1 'polypeptide(L)'
;MLNLSVLLADSARDQPSATAVIEGPRQMTYHELNTAANQVATLLIRQGIAIGDRVALSVPNILEFPIIYYGILKAGAVAVPLNTMLKRAEVGYHLTDSGARAYFYASEYLPDNAWLAVDDVPTCEHSVEITDLAEVLKACSGEEVLVPTEATDTAVVLYTSGTTGKPKGAELTHANLVTNSLACHRLFGTLDEVQLVTLPLFHSFAQTVQMNAGFSQCGTLVLLPRFDAGTALNLVRDHAVTVFAGVPTMYWALLGEAADREDITELGRQLKVAMSGGAALPVELLKRFETVFGVGIREGYGLSETSPVVAFNRLDRPSRPGSIGIPVWGVELGLRGSDGRPVGPGERGELVVRGPNVMKGYLGRPAATADVLDAEGWFRTGDIARRDDDGFYYIVDRAKDLIVRGGFNVYPREVEEMLMTHPAVSLAAVVGIADERVGEEIKAFIIAQPGATLTEQDVLTWCRDRLAVYKCPRAVQFCDELPLNATGKVLKQELRNSPDSAIA
;
A
#
# COMPACT_ATOMS: atom_id res chain seq x y z
N MET A 1 23.87 -8.47 -14.09
CA MET A 1 22.95 -7.50 -14.73
C MET A 1 21.52 -7.91 -14.39
N LEU A 2 20.69 -7.01 -13.85
CA LEU A 2 19.27 -7.20 -13.60
C LEU A 2 18.59 -5.83 -13.68
N ASN A 3 17.52 -5.72 -14.49
CA ASN A 3 16.66 -4.54 -14.55
C ASN A 3 15.22 -4.95 -14.30
N LEU A 4 14.49 -4.23 -13.44
CA LEU A 4 13.11 -4.56 -13.09
C LEU A 4 12.18 -4.57 -14.32
N SER A 5 12.51 -3.78 -15.34
CA SER A 5 11.70 -3.72 -16.58
C SER A 5 11.69 -5.02 -17.39
N VAL A 6 12.54 -5.99 -17.05
CA VAL A 6 12.49 -7.35 -17.62
C VAL A 6 11.14 -8.01 -17.43
N LEU A 7 10.41 -7.70 -16.35
CA LEU A 7 9.08 -8.26 -16.09
C LEU A 7 8.06 -7.89 -17.18
N LEU A 8 8.14 -6.67 -17.70
CA LEU A 8 7.32 -6.23 -18.84
C LEU A 8 7.89 -6.71 -20.18
N ALA A 9 9.21 -6.62 -20.35
CA ALA A 9 9.87 -6.95 -21.63
C ALA A 9 9.71 -8.45 -21.97
N ASP A 10 9.87 -9.33 -20.99
CA ASP A 10 9.68 -10.78 -21.17
C ASP A 10 8.23 -11.12 -21.54
N SER A 11 7.24 -10.52 -20.86
CA SER A 11 5.83 -10.72 -21.18
C SER A 11 5.46 -10.16 -22.55
N ALA A 12 6.04 -9.02 -22.94
CA ALA A 12 5.84 -8.47 -24.30
C ALA A 12 6.45 -9.35 -25.40
N ARG A 13 7.54 -10.05 -25.10
CA ARG A 13 8.14 -11.04 -26.01
C ARG A 13 7.29 -12.31 -26.09
N ASP A 14 6.83 -12.82 -24.92
CA ASP A 14 6.17 -14.12 -24.82
C ASP A 14 4.69 -14.06 -25.23
N GLN A 15 3.99 -12.94 -24.94
CA GLN A 15 2.57 -12.73 -25.21
C GLN A 15 2.30 -11.32 -25.79
N PRO A 16 2.88 -10.94 -26.95
CA PRO A 16 2.83 -9.57 -27.46
C PRO A 16 1.42 -9.04 -27.73
N SER A 17 0.48 -9.92 -28.11
CA SER A 17 -0.88 -9.55 -28.46
C SER A 17 -1.87 -9.65 -27.28
N ALA A 18 -1.46 -10.18 -26.14
CA ALA A 18 -2.29 -10.22 -24.94
C ALA A 18 -2.54 -8.82 -24.42
N THR A 19 -3.73 -8.58 -23.87
CA THR A 19 -4.06 -7.31 -23.23
C THR A 19 -3.29 -7.16 -21.93
N ALA A 20 -2.48 -6.10 -21.81
CA ALA A 20 -1.73 -5.80 -20.61
C ALA A 20 -2.49 -4.89 -19.66
N VAL A 21 -3.13 -3.85 -20.19
CA VAL A 21 -3.79 -2.81 -19.39
C VAL A 21 -5.09 -2.35 -20.04
N ILE A 22 -6.11 -2.12 -19.20
CA ILE A 22 -7.40 -1.56 -19.57
C ILE A 22 -7.70 -0.36 -18.66
N GLU A 23 -8.15 0.75 -19.25
CA GLU A 23 -8.64 1.93 -18.53
C GLU A 23 -9.85 2.51 -19.26
N GLY A 24 -11.05 2.27 -18.73
CA GLY A 24 -12.30 2.64 -19.41
C GLY A 24 -12.34 2.09 -20.85
N PRO A 25 -12.48 2.96 -21.88
CA PRO A 25 -12.50 2.51 -23.28
C PRO A 25 -11.09 2.27 -23.87
N ARG A 26 -10.03 2.69 -23.17
CA ARG A 26 -8.64 2.55 -23.63
C ARG A 26 -8.07 1.20 -23.19
N GLN A 27 -7.31 0.55 -24.06
CA GLN A 27 -6.58 -0.65 -23.72
C GLN A 27 -5.27 -0.70 -24.49
N MET A 28 -4.29 -1.42 -23.94
CA MET A 28 -3.01 -1.68 -24.61
C MET A 28 -2.64 -3.14 -24.48
N THR A 29 -2.10 -3.69 -25.54
CA THR A 29 -1.41 -4.99 -25.56
C THR A 29 -0.04 -4.86 -24.89
N TYR A 30 0.57 -6.01 -24.55
CA TYR A 30 1.95 -6.03 -24.04
C TYR A 30 2.94 -5.42 -25.01
N HIS A 31 2.78 -5.67 -26.32
CA HIS A 31 3.61 -5.08 -27.35
C HIS A 31 3.49 -3.56 -27.38
N GLU A 32 2.27 -3.02 -27.36
CA GLU A 32 2.02 -1.58 -27.38
C GLU A 32 2.57 -0.90 -26.11
N LEU A 33 2.33 -1.50 -24.94
CA LEU A 33 2.83 -0.99 -23.66
C LEU A 33 4.36 -0.97 -23.63
N ASN A 34 5.00 -2.06 -24.04
CA ASN A 34 6.46 -2.14 -24.08
C ASN A 34 7.06 -1.14 -25.09
N THR A 35 6.43 -0.96 -26.25
CA THR A 35 6.84 0.02 -27.25
C THR A 35 6.75 1.45 -26.69
N ALA A 36 5.66 1.81 -26.04
CA ALA A 36 5.50 3.12 -25.42
C ALA A 36 6.54 3.35 -24.28
N ALA A 37 6.83 2.32 -23.49
CA ALA A 37 7.88 2.38 -22.48
C ALA A 37 9.29 2.58 -23.11
N ASN A 38 9.58 1.94 -24.25
CA ASN A 38 10.82 2.16 -24.99
C ASN A 38 10.92 3.61 -25.52
N GLN A 39 9.80 4.19 -25.96
CA GLN A 39 9.77 5.59 -26.39
C GLN A 39 10.06 6.55 -25.24
N VAL A 40 9.50 6.30 -24.03
CA VAL A 40 9.84 7.10 -22.83
C VAL A 40 11.32 6.94 -22.47
N ALA A 41 11.87 5.73 -22.52
CA ALA A 41 13.30 5.52 -22.29
C ALA A 41 14.17 6.30 -23.29
N THR A 42 13.80 6.25 -24.57
CA THR A 42 14.48 7.01 -25.63
C THR A 42 14.42 8.53 -25.38
N LEU A 43 13.25 9.04 -24.93
CA LEU A 43 13.07 10.45 -24.57
C LEU A 43 14.05 10.84 -23.45
N LEU A 44 14.06 10.09 -22.36
CA LEU A 44 14.90 10.36 -21.19
C LEU A 44 16.40 10.34 -21.53
N ILE A 45 16.84 9.34 -22.31
CA ILE A 45 18.23 9.26 -22.78
C ILE A 45 18.59 10.47 -23.64
N ARG A 46 17.73 10.91 -24.55
CA ARG A 46 17.94 12.12 -25.38
C ARG A 46 18.00 13.41 -24.55
N GLN A 47 17.28 13.44 -23.42
CA GLN A 47 17.33 14.55 -22.45
C GLN A 47 18.56 14.50 -21.55
N GLY A 48 19.46 13.53 -21.73
CA GLY A 48 20.69 13.39 -20.95
C GLY A 48 20.48 12.81 -19.55
N ILE A 49 19.37 12.11 -19.33
CA ILE A 49 19.15 11.33 -18.10
C ILE A 49 20.09 10.12 -18.12
N ALA A 50 20.94 10.03 -17.12
CA ALA A 50 21.95 8.99 -16.95
C ALA A 50 21.48 7.86 -16.03
N ILE A 51 22.25 6.76 -16.02
CA ILE A 51 22.02 5.64 -15.10
C ILE A 51 22.06 6.15 -13.66
N GLY A 52 21.00 5.79 -12.88
CA GLY A 52 20.88 6.19 -11.48
C GLY A 52 20.31 7.60 -11.26
N ASP A 53 20.08 8.40 -12.30
CA ASP A 53 19.36 9.66 -12.17
C ASP A 53 17.90 9.39 -11.75
N ARG A 54 17.33 10.25 -10.89
CA ARG A 54 15.96 10.11 -10.42
C ARG A 54 15.01 10.84 -11.34
N VAL A 55 13.91 10.16 -11.66
CA VAL A 55 12.82 10.71 -12.45
C VAL A 55 11.52 10.55 -11.64
N ALA A 56 10.93 11.68 -11.29
CA ALA A 56 9.69 11.70 -10.52
C ALA A 56 8.46 11.54 -11.42
N LEU A 57 7.40 10.95 -10.85
CA LEU A 57 6.10 10.86 -11.52
C LEU A 57 4.95 11.04 -10.52
N SER A 58 4.06 12.00 -10.80
CA SER A 58 2.79 12.24 -10.10
C SER A 58 1.63 11.91 -11.02
N VAL A 59 1.36 10.62 -11.18
CA VAL A 59 0.38 10.07 -12.13
C VAL A 59 -0.53 9.07 -11.38
N PRO A 60 -1.87 9.14 -11.55
CA PRO A 60 -2.78 8.19 -10.92
C PRO A 60 -2.79 6.84 -11.65
N ASN A 61 -3.78 5.98 -11.33
CA ASN A 61 -3.96 4.67 -11.97
C ASN A 61 -4.54 4.83 -13.39
N ILE A 62 -3.74 5.30 -14.32
CA ILE A 62 -4.05 5.46 -15.75
C ILE A 62 -2.98 4.79 -16.61
N LEU A 63 -3.24 4.62 -17.91
CA LEU A 63 -2.33 3.93 -18.85
C LEU A 63 -0.92 4.54 -18.86
N GLU A 64 -0.80 5.82 -18.64
CA GLU A 64 0.47 6.54 -18.66
C GLU A 64 1.39 6.16 -17.48
N PHE A 65 0.84 5.69 -16.35
CA PHE A 65 1.67 5.28 -15.20
C PHE A 65 2.63 4.14 -15.54
N PRO A 66 2.19 2.96 -15.98
CA PRO A 66 3.09 1.87 -16.34
C PRO A 66 4.00 2.22 -17.51
N ILE A 67 3.54 2.99 -18.48
CA ILE A 67 4.37 3.46 -19.61
C ILE A 67 5.59 4.25 -19.10
N ILE A 68 5.34 5.25 -18.25
CA ILE A 68 6.38 6.12 -17.69
C ILE A 68 7.28 5.34 -16.75
N TYR A 69 6.69 4.58 -15.82
CA TYR A 69 7.44 3.80 -14.82
C TYR A 69 8.43 2.83 -15.46
N TYR A 70 7.98 2.03 -16.42
CA TYR A 70 8.86 1.09 -17.11
C TYR A 70 9.83 1.79 -18.07
N GLY A 71 9.44 2.90 -18.66
CA GLY A 71 10.34 3.71 -19.47
C GLY A 71 11.51 4.29 -18.68
N ILE A 72 11.25 4.76 -17.45
CA ILE A 72 12.31 5.22 -16.52
C ILE A 72 13.28 4.07 -16.22
N LEU A 73 12.77 2.91 -15.88
CA LEU A 73 13.59 1.73 -15.57
C LEU A 73 14.40 1.25 -16.77
N LYS A 74 13.82 1.23 -17.98
CA LYS A 74 14.50 0.86 -19.22
C LYS A 74 15.65 1.82 -19.57
N ALA A 75 15.51 3.10 -19.21
CA ALA A 75 16.59 4.09 -19.35
C ALA A 75 17.72 3.92 -18.30
N GLY A 76 17.59 2.97 -17.37
CA GLY A 76 18.52 2.79 -16.26
C GLY A 76 18.38 3.85 -15.16
N ALA A 77 17.34 4.66 -15.22
CA ALA A 77 17.03 5.69 -14.24
C ALA A 77 16.20 5.12 -13.06
N VAL A 78 16.09 5.90 -12.01
CA VAL A 78 15.38 5.54 -10.77
C VAL A 78 14.00 6.20 -10.77
N ALA A 79 12.93 5.40 -10.66
CA ALA A 79 11.59 5.94 -10.56
C ALA A 79 11.31 6.48 -9.15
N VAL A 80 10.71 7.67 -9.06
CA VAL A 80 10.27 8.30 -7.82
C VAL A 80 8.77 8.58 -7.90
N PRO A 81 7.91 7.56 -7.67
CA PRO A 81 6.47 7.75 -7.68
C PRO A 81 6.01 8.62 -6.52
N LEU A 82 5.24 9.66 -6.81
CA LEU A 82 4.72 10.60 -5.83
C LEU A 82 3.21 10.48 -5.71
N ASN A 83 2.72 10.65 -4.50
CA ASN A 83 1.28 10.69 -4.22
C ASN A 83 0.63 11.89 -4.93
N THR A 84 -0.42 11.64 -5.69
CA THR A 84 -1.15 12.66 -6.45
C THR A 84 -1.95 13.64 -5.56
N MET A 85 -2.06 13.38 -4.26
CA MET A 85 -2.70 14.31 -3.30
C MET A 85 -1.73 15.31 -2.67
N LEU A 86 -0.43 15.22 -2.98
CA LEU A 86 0.60 16.14 -2.43
C LEU A 86 0.36 17.57 -2.94
N LYS A 87 0.51 18.51 -2.02
CA LYS A 87 0.46 19.95 -2.33
C LYS A 87 1.80 20.43 -2.89
N ARG A 88 1.82 21.64 -3.49
CA ARG A 88 3.01 22.23 -4.13
C ARG A 88 4.26 22.16 -3.27
N ALA A 89 4.19 22.57 -2.00
CA ALA A 89 5.36 22.54 -1.11
C ALA A 89 5.88 21.11 -0.85
N GLU A 90 4.99 20.12 -0.80
CA GLU A 90 5.36 18.72 -0.60
C GLU A 90 5.97 18.13 -1.86
N VAL A 91 5.39 18.40 -3.04
CA VAL A 91 6.00 18.00 -4.33
C VAL A 91 7.40 18.60 -4.45
N GLY A 92 7.56 19.92 -4.20
CA GLY A 92 8.86 20.59 -4.21
C GLY A 92 9.88 19.96 -3.25
N TYR A 93 9.44 19.60 -2.06
CA TYR A 93 10.29 18.84 -1.12
C TYR A 93 10.76 17.52 -1.72
N HIS A 94 9.86 16.72 -2.29
CA HIS A 94 10.20 15.40 -2.85
C HIS A 94 11.13 15.51 -4.07
N LEU A 95 10.89 16.47 -4.97
CA LEU A 95 11.75 16.72 -6.11
C LEU A 95 13.17 17.13 -5.67
N THR A 96 13.26 18.00 -4.66
CA THR A 96 14.55 18.48 -4.12
C THR A 96 15.29 17.37 -3.37
N ASP A 97 14.61 16.68 -2.44
CA ASP A 97 15.21 15.65 -1.57
C ASP A 97 15.67 14.44 -2.38
N SER A 98 14.89 14.03 -3.40
CA SER A 98 15.30 12.97 -4.32
C SER A 98 16.38 13.42 -5.31
N GLY A 99 16.54 14.72 -5.54
CA GLY A 99 17.36 15.27 -6.61
C GLY A 99 16.85 14.83 -7.99
N ALA A 100 15.52 14.84 -8.18
CA ALA A 100 14.92 14.47 -9.45
C ALA A 100 15.39 15.39 -10.57
N ARG A 101 15.74 14.81 -11.74
CA ARG A 101 16.17 15.53 -12.93
C ARG A 101 15.07 15.69 -13.98
N ALA A 102 14.05 14.82 -13.91
CA ALA A 102 12.87 14.93 -14.76
C ALA A 102 11.61 14.65 -13.92
N TYR A 103 10.47 15.21 -14.36
CA TYR A 103 9.20 15.06 -13.70
C TYR A 103 8.05 14.89 -14.68
N PHE A 104 7.34 13.77 -14.59
CA PHE A 104 6.08 13.49 -15.31
C PHE A 104 4.89 13.74 -14.38
N TYR A 105 3.87 14.44 -14.86
CA TYR A 105 2.75 14.78 -14.02
C TYR A 105 1.41 14.82 -14.77
N ALA A 106 0.34 14.52 -14.05
CA ALA A 106 -1.03 14.59 -14.50
C ALA A 106 -1.73 15.77 -13.82
N SER A 107 -1.66 16.97 -14.42
CA SER A 107 -2.11 18.22 -13.78
C SER A 107 -3.55 18.18 -13.30
N GLU A 108 -4.46 17.53 -14.04
CA GLU A 108 -5.88 17.40 -13.71
C GLU A 108 -6.16 16.61 -12.42
N TYR A 109 -5.17 15.78 -11.97
CA TYR A 109 -5.28 14.96 -10.76
C TYR A 109 -4.52 15.56 -9.57
N LEU A 110 -3.84 16.68 -9.75
CA LEU A 110 -3.01 17.29 -8.72
C LEU A 110 -3.70 18.52 -8.11
N PRO A 111 -3.75 18.64 -6.78
CA PRO A 111 -4.39 19.77 -6.13
C PRO A 111 -3.59 21.07 -6.29
N ASP A 112 -4.27 22.21 -6.29
CA ASP A 112 -3.70 23.55 -6.13
C ASP A 112 -2.49 23.83 -7.04
N ASN A 113 -2.51 23.36 -8.28
CA ASN A 113 -1.40 23.49 -9.22
C ASN A 113 -0.06 22.94 -8.67
N ALA A 114 -0.11 21.82 -7.95
CA ALA A 114 1.07 21.25 -7.29
C ALA A 114 2.23 20.91 -8.25
N TRP A 115 1.96 20.67 -9.54
CA TRP A 115 2.99 20.42 -10.57
C TRP A 115 3.93 21.61 -10.78
N LEU A 116 3.47 22.86 -10.56
CA LEU A 116 4.32 24.05 -10.65
C LEU A 116 5.44 24.08 -9.63
N ALA A 117 5.50 23.13 -8.71
CA ALA A 117 6.64 22.96 -7.82
C ALA A 117 7.96 22.73 -8.58
N VAL A 118 7.91 22.20 -9.81
CA VAL A 118 9.09 22.00 -10.66
C VAL A 118 9.82 23.31 -10.97
N ASP A 119 9.10 24.40 -11.08
CA ASP A 119 9.68 25.75 -11.37
C ASP A 119 10.58 26.23 -10.23
N ASP A 120 10.36 25.72 -9.02
CA ASP A 120 11.11 26.07 -7.81
C ASP A 120 12.32 25.12 -7.56
N VAL A 121 12.52 24.11 -8.45
CA VAL A 121 13.55 23.07 -8.30
C VAL A 121 14.49 23.05 -9.50
N PRO A 122 15.57 23.88 -9.53
CA PRO A 122 16.45 23.99 -10.68
C PRO A 122 17.15 22.72 -11.15
N THR A 123 17.27 21.71 -10.26
CA THR A 123 17.85 20.40 -10.63
C THR A 123 16.90 19.55 -11.45
N CYS A 124 15.60 19.84 -11.46
CA CYS A 124 14.60 19.17 -12.29
C CYS A 124 14.50 19.91 -13.64
N GLU A 125 15.38 19.57 -14.55
CA GLU A 125 15.59 20.28 -15.81
C GLU A 125 14.50 20.01 -16.86
N HIS A 126 13.78 18.87 -16.69
CA HIS A 126 12.78 18.40 -17.65
C HIS A 126 11.45 18.14 -16.96
N SER A 127 10.36 18.60 -17.57
CA SER A 127 9.01 18.29 -17.12
C SER A 127 8.11 17.95 -18.28
N VAL A 128 7.23 16.97 -18.11
CA VAL A 128 6.29 16.50 -19.14
C VAL A 128 4.91 16.35 -18.52
N GLU A 129 3.94 17.11 -19.03
CA GLU A 129 2.52 16.89 -18.76
C GLU A 129 2.05 15.64 -19.52
N ILE A 130 1.28 14.77 -18.89
CA ILE A 130 0.84 13.51 -19.53
C ILE A 130 -0.08 13.73 -20.73
N THR A 131 -0.81 14.84 -20.80
CA THR A 131 -1.63 15.20 -21.96
C THR A 131 -0.81 15.41 -23.22
N ASP A 132 0.45 15.82 -23.06
CA ASP A 132 1.40 16.06 -24.15
C ASP A 132 2.24 14.80 -24.45
N LEU A 133 2.21 13.80 -23.58
CA LEU A 133 3.08 12.63 -23.66
C LEU A 133 2.99 11.93 -25.01
N ALA A 134 1.78 11.67 -25.50
CA ALA A 134 1.57 10.98 -26.77
C ALA A 134 2.20 11.74 -27.95
N GLU A 135 2.15 13.08 -27.95
CA GLU A 135 2.76 13.90 -29.00
C GLU A 135 4.29 13.88 -28.89
N VAL A 136 4.81 14.03 -27.66
CA VAL A 136 6.25 14.00 -27.40
C VAL A 136 6.86 12.65 -27.81
N LEU A 137 6.16 11.55 -27.56
CA LEU A 137 6.64 10.21 -27.87
C LEU A 137 6.66 9.89 -29.36
N LYS A 138 5.88 10.58 -30.22
CA LYS A 138 5.92 10.37 -31.69
C LYS A 138 7.31 10.57 -32.30
N ALA A 139 8.13 11.45 -31.72
CA ALA A 139 9.49 11.69 -32.13
C ALA A 139 10.51 10.67 -31.61
N CYS A 140 10.08 9.72 -30.75
CA CYS A 140 10.95 8.77 -30.10
C CYS A 140 10.85 7.39 -30.74
N SER A 141 11.99 6.68 -30.87
CA SER A 141 11.98 5.28 -31.32
C SER A 141 11.31 4.38 -30.31
N GLY A 142 10.47 3.47 -30.80
CA GLY A 142 9.88 2.38 -30.00
C GLY A 142 10.71 1.08 -30.04
N GLU A 143 11.90 1.11 -30.68
CA GLU A 143 12.82 -0.02 -30.64
C GLU A 143 13.24 -0.36 -29.21
N GLU A 144 13.59 -1.61 -28.97
CA GLU A 144 13.95 -2.10 -27.64
C GLU A 144 15.10 -1.28 -27.03
N VAL A 145 14.83 -0.74 -25.86
CA VAL A 145 15.81 -0.04 -25.02
C VAL A 145 15.85 -0.76 -23.68
N LEU A 146 17.04 -1.21 -23.30
CA LEU A 146 17.29 -1.77 -21.97
C LEU A 146 18.70 -1.41 -21.55
N VAL A 147 18.83 -0.33 -20.80
CA VAL A 147 20.12 0.09 -20.25
C VAL A 147 20.53 -0.90 -19.14
N PRO A 148 21.74 -1.46 -19.20
CA PRO A 148 22.22 -2.40 -18.21
C PRO A 148 22.33 -1.77 -16.82
N THR A 149 21.75 -2.44 -15.81
CA THR A 149 21.86 -2.08 -14.40
C THR A 149 22.30 -3.28 -13.57
N GLU A 150 22.82 -3.06 -12.38
CA GLU A 150 23.15 -4.13 -11.46
C GLU A 150 21.96 -4.46 -10.55
N ALA A 151 21.92 -5.68 -10.04
CA ALA A 151 20.85 -6.15 -9.18
C ALA A 151 20.69 -5.30 -7.90
N THR A 152 21.79 -4.71 -7.44
CA THR A 152 21.90 -3.86 -6.25
C THR A 152 21.70 -2.37 -6.52
N ASP A 153 21.56 -1.98 -7.80
CA ASP A 153 21.24 -0.61 -8.14
C ASP A 153 19.82 -0.26 -7.69
N THR A 154 19.61 0.98 -7.28
CA THR A 154 18.29 1.48 -6.89
C THR A 154 17.42 1.58 -8.13
N ALA A 155 16.27 0.93 -8.11
CA ALA A 155 15.26 0.98 -9.17
C ALA A 155 14.16 2.00 -8.86
N VAL A 156 13.77 2.08 -7.58
CA VAL A 156 12.66 2.92 -7.13
C VAL A 156 13.01 3.56 -5.79
N VAL A 157 12.60 4.81 -5.61
CA VAL A 157 12.61 5.48 -4.30
C VAL A 157 11.16 5.75 -3.90
N LEU A 158 10.72 5.13 -2.81
CA LEU A 158 9.39 5.33 -2.26
C LEU A 158 9.46 6.16 -0.97
N TYR A 159 8.75 7.27 -0.95
CA TYR A 159 8.70 8.13 0.22
C TYR A 159 7.72 7.60 1.26
N THR A 160 8.19 7.47 2.50
CA THR A 160 7.39 7.06 3.64
C THR A 160 7.28 8.19 4.66
N SER A 161 6.12 8.31 5.33
CA SER A 161 5.94 9.24 6.43
C SER A 161 6.73 8.73 7.64
N GLY A 162 7.95 9.23 7.80
CA GLY A 162 8.79 8.90 8.96
C GLY A 162 8.15 9.30 10.30
N THR A 163 8.54 8.61 11.37
CA THR A 163 8.08 8.89 12.75
C THR A 163 8.53 10.25 13.28
N THR A 164 9.47 10.91 12.61
CA THR A 164 10.22 12.09 13.11
C THR A 164 10.04 13.36 12.29
N GLY A 165 9.00 13.47 11.46
CA GLY A 165 8.72 14.72 10.72
C GLY A 165 8.70 14.56 9.20
N LYS A 166 9.76 14.94 8.47
CA LYS A 166 9.77 14.94 7.01
C LYS A 166 9.81 13.52 6.42
N PRO A 167 9.12 13.27 5.29
CA PRO A 167 9.17 11.98 4.58
C PRO A 167 10.61 11.57 4.23
N LYS A 168 10.86 10.25 4.24
CA LYS A 168 12.15 9.65 3.87
C LYS A 168 11.95 8.75 2.65
N GLY A 169 12.86 8.83 1.68
CA GLY A 169 12.85 7.98 0.50
C GLY A 169 13.52 6.63 0.77
N ALA A 170 12.76 5.54 0.78
CA ALA A 170 13.29 4.18 0.85
C ALA A 170 13.84 3.77 -0.53
N GLU A 171 15.11 3.40 -0.61
CA GLU A 171 15.76 2.94 -1.83
C GLU A 171 15.52 1.45 -2.03
N LEU A 172 14.73 1.09 -3.04
CA LEU A 172 14.43 -0.28 -3.42
C LEU A 172 15.24 -0.66 -4.66
N THR A 173 16.01 -1.73 -4.56
CA THR A 173 16.85 -2.21 -5.65
C THR A 173 16.05 -3.01 -6.67
N HIS A 174 16.62 -3.20 -7.87
CA HIS A 174 16.04 -4.09 -8.87
C HIS A 174 15.82 -5.50 -8.29
N ALA A 175 16.80 -6.04 -7.53
CA ALA A 175 16.66 -7.35 -6.90
C ALA A 175 15.54 -7.39 -5.86
N ASN A 176 15.38 -6.35 -5.03
CA ASN A 176 14.31 -6.29 -4.04
C ASN A 176 12.94 -6.45 -4.70
N LEU A 177 12.69 -5.64 -5.74
CA LEU A 177 11.39 -5.59 -6.41
C LEU A 177 11.12 -6.82 -7.27
N VAL A 178 12.11 -7.31 -8.03
CA VAL A 178 11.95 -8.55 -8.82
C VAL A 178 11.67 -9.74 -7.92
N THR A 179 12.45 -9.95 -6.86
CA THR A 179 12.25 -11.10 -5.96
C THR A 179 10.91 -11.04 -5.24
N ASN A 180 10.48 -9.85 -4.81
CA ASN A 180 9.19 -9.69 -4.14
C ASN A 180 8.01 -9.86 -5.11
N SER A 181 8.10 -9.37 -6.35
CA SER A 181 7.10 -9.59 -7.41
C SER A 181 6.95 -11.08 -7.73
N LEU A 182 8.05 -11.82 -7.87
CA LEU A 182 8.02 -13.27 -8.09
C LEU A 182 7.49 -14.05 -6.88
N ALA A 183 7.73 -13.57 -5.66
CA ALA A 183 7.12 -14.13 -4.45
C ALA A 183 5.59 -13.92 -4.47
N CYS A 184 5.11 -12.73 -4.86
CA CYS A 184 3.68 -12.45 -5.02
C CYS A 184 3.03 -13.34 -6.08
N HIS A 185 3.69 -13.53 -7.21
CA HIS A 185 3.28 -14.49 -8.22
C HIS A 185 2.96 -15.87 -7.61
N ARG A 186 3.86 -16.42 -6.81
CA ARG A 186 3.66 -17.72 -6.15
C ARG A 186 2.49 -17.72 -5.15
N LEU A 187 2.08 -16.55 -4.65
CA LEU A 187 0.94 -16.45 -3.74
C LEU A 187 -0.39 -16.61 -4.47
N PHE A 188 -0.49 -16.17 -5.73
CA PHE A 188 -1.74 -16.15 -6.49
C PHE A 188 -1.92 -17.37 -7.41
N GLY A 189 -0.85 -17.96 -7.88
CA GLY A 189 -0.80 -19.33 -8.43
C GLY A 189 -1.51 -19.58 -9.77
N THR A 190 -1.89 -18.54 -10.54
CA THR A 190 -2.62 -18.73 -11.80
C THR A 190 -2.06 -17.90 -12.95
N LEU A 191 -1.98 -18.52 -14.14
CA LEU A 191 -1.90 -17.85 -15.44
C LEU A 191 -3.28 -17.25 -15.76
N ASP A 192 -3.33 -16.23 -16.60
CA ASP A 192 -4.54 -15.52 -17.07
C ASP A 192 -5.29 -14.75 -15.98
N GLU A 193 -4.58 -14.03 -15.14
CA GLU A 193 -5.20 -13.18 -14.13
C GLU A 193 -5.65 -11.84 -14.71
N VAL A 194 -6.89 -11.46 -14.38
CA VAL A 194 -7.38 -10.11 -14.58
C VAL A 194 -7.50 -9.45 -13.20
N GLN A 195 -6.71 -8.41 -12.98
CA GLN A 195 -6.62 -7.74 -11.69
C GLN A 195 -7.27 -6.35 -11.74
N LEU A 196 -8.18 -6.06 -10.81
CA LEU A 196 -8.69 -4.70 -10.64
C LEU A 196 -7.74 -3.90 -9.76
N VAL A 197 -7.17 -2.84 -10.31
CA VAL A 197 -6.19 -1.96 -9.63
C VAL A 197 -6.89 -0.70 -9.14
N THR A 198 -7.30 -0.72 -7.88
CA THR A 198 -7.91 0.41 -7.18
C THR A 198 -6.96 1.09 -6.22
N LEU A 199 -5.97 0.34 -5.73
CA LEU A 199 -4.90 0.88 -4.90
C LEU A 199 -3.94 1.73 -5.74
N PRO A 200 -3.44 2.86 -5.21
CA PRO A 200 -2.58 3.74 -5.99
C PRO A 200 -1.28 3.07 -6.45
N LEU A 201 -0.96 3.16 -7.74
CA LEU A 201 0.28 2.62 -8.31
C LEU A 201 1.55 3.34 -7.83
N PHE A 202 1.43 4.55 -7.29
CA PHE A 202 2.55 5.21 -6.61
C PHE A 202 2.90 4.57 -5.24
N HIS A 203 2.04 3.67 -4.72
CA HIS A 203 2.27 2.95 -3.48
C HIS A 203 2.78 1.54 -3.75
N SER A 204 3.74 1.07 -2.93
CA SER A 204 4.41 -0.23 -3.08
C SER A 204 3.46 -1.42 -3.22
N PHE A 205 2.28 -1.37 -2.58
CA PHE A 205 1.32 -2.47 -2.62
C PHE A 205 0.83 -2.70 -4.06
N ALA A 206 0.15 -1.73 -4.68
CA ALA A 206 -0.32 -1.89 -6.06
C ALA A 206 0.85 -2.05 -7.05
N GLN A 207 1.93 -1.28 -6.85
CA GLN A 207 3.08 -1.29 -7.73
C GLN A 207 3.73 -2.67 -7.83
N THR A 208 4.00 -3.33 -6.70
CA THR A 208 4.69 -4.63 -6.69
C THR A 208 3.71 -5.80 -6.79
N VAL A 209 2.65 -5.80 -5.97
CA VAL A 209 1.75 -6.96 -5.84
C VAL A 209 0.81 -7.11 -7.03
N GLN A 210 0.39 -5.98 -7.63
CA GLN A 210 -0.49 -6.00 -8.79
C GLN A 210 0.27 -5.72 -10.08
N MET A 211 0.92 -4.57 -10.24
CA MET A 211 1.53 -4.19 -11.51
C MET A 211 2.74 -5.07 -11.87
N ASN A 212 3.79 -5.09 -11.03
CA ASN A 212 4.99 -5.84 -11.35
C ASN A 212 4.75 -7.36 -11.36
N ALA A 213 4.02 -7.88 -10.35
CA ALA A 213 3.69 -9.30 -10.30
C ALA A 213 2.73 -9.70 -11.42
N GLY A 214 1.71 -8.89 -11.73
CA GLY A 214 0.78 -9.13 -12.83
C GLY A 214 1.49 -9.18 -14.18
N PHE A 215 2.33 -8.19 -14.48
CA PHE A 215 3.09 -8.19 -15.72
C PHE A 215 4.10 -9.33 -15.82
N SER A 216 4.65 -9.81 -14.71
CA SER A 216 5.55 -10.97 -14.75
C SER A 216 4.89 -12.28 -15.22
N GLN A 217 3.56 -12.29 -15.36
CA GLN A 217 2.76 -13.46 -15.71
C GLN A 217 1.84 -13.24 -16.91
N CYS A 218 2.04 -12.16 -17.66
CA CYS A 218 1.14 -11.76 -18.74
C CYS A 218 -0.31 -11.51 -18.28
N GLY A 219 -0.51 -11.11 -17.01
CA GLY A 219 -1.82 -10.75 -16.46
C GLY A 219 -2.35 -9.42 -17.02
N THR A 220 -3.66 -9.24 -16.98
CA THR A 220 -4.32 -8.00 -17.41
C THR A 220 -4.63 -7.12 -16.19
N LEU A 221 -4.25 -5.84 -16.25
CA LEU A 221 -4.60 -4.84 -15.22
C LEU A 221 -5.78 -3.99 -15.71
N VAL A 222 -6.87 -3.97 -14.94
CA VAL A 222 -8.00 -3.05 -15.11
C VAL A 222 -7.79 -1.89 -14.15
N LEU A 223 -7.48 -0.71 -14.66
CA LEU A 223 -7.14 0.46 -13.85
C LEU A 223 -8.39 1.25 -13.48
N LEU A 224 -8.49 1.61 -12.21
CA LEU A 224 -9.51 2.53 -11.71
C LEU A 224 -8.78 3.72 -11.05
N PRO A 225 -8.80 4.92 -11.67
CA PRO A 225 -8.05 6.10 -11.18
C PRO A 225 -8.48 6.57 -9.80
N ARG A 226 -9.76 6.46 -9.49
CA ARG A 226 -10.33 6.77 -8.18
C ARG A 226 -11.30 5.68 -7.77
N PHE A 227 -11.13 5.14 -6.58
CA PHE A 227 -12.01 4.09 -6.07
C PHE A 227 -13.44 4.60 -5.88
N ASP A 228 -14.38 3.86 -6.45
CA ASP A 228 -15.83 3.95 -6.24
C ASP A 228 -16.36 2.52 -6.23
N ALA A 229 -17.13 2.13 -5.21
CA ALA A 229 -17.52 0.75 -4.99
C ALA A 229 -18.45 0.21 -6.09
N GLY A 230 -19.41 1.03 -6.56
CA GLY A 230 -20.31 0.65 -7.63
C GLY A 230 -19.57 0.44 -8.96
N THR A 231 -18.69 1.39 -9.30
CA THR A 231 -17.81 1.28 -10.48
C THR A 231 -16.90 0.07 -10.38
N ALA A 232 -16.30 -0.18 -9.21
CA ALA A 232 -15.42 -1.34 -9.00
C ALA A 232 -16.15 -2.66 -9.25
N LEU A 233 -17.37 -2.84 -8.70
CA LEU A 233 -18.17 -4.05 -8.93
C LEU A 233 -18.60 -4.20 -10.39
N ASN A 234 -18.90 -3.10 -11.09
CA ASN A 234 -19.18 -3.14 -12.53
C ASN A 234 -17.96 -3.59 -13.32
N LEU A 235 -16.76 -3.05 -13.02
CA LEU A 235 -15.52 -3.47 -13.67
C LEU A 235 -15.17 -4.93 -13.38
N VAL A 236 -15.45 -5.42 -12.15
CA VAL A 236 -15.30 -6.84 -11.83
C VAL A 236 -16.13 -7.69 -12.80
N ARG A 237 -17.41 -7.35 -13.01
CA ARG A 237 -18.29 -8.06 -13.94
C ARG A 237 -17.84 -7.92 -15.40
N ASP A 238 -17.65 -6.69 -15.87
CA ASP A 238 -17.49 -6.35 -17.28
C ASP A 238 -16.15 -6.85 -17.86
N HIS A 239 -15.11 -6.96 -17.02
CA HIS A 239 -13.79 -7.45 -17.43
C HIS A 239 -13.43 -8.82 -16.87
N ALA A 240 -14.38 -9.54 -16.28
CA ALA A 240 -14.16 -10.87 -15.70
C ALA A 240 -12.97 -10.87 -14.71
N VAL A 241 -12.89 -9.86 -13.83
CA VAL A 241 -11.81 -9.72 -12.86
C VAL A 241 -11.74 -10.93 -11.93
N THR A 242 -10.54 -11.50 -11.78
CA THR A 242 -10.29 -12.68 -10.94
C THR A 242 -9.56 -12.34 -9.64
N VAL A 243 -8.88 -11.20 -9.59
CA VAL A 243 -8.08 -10.77 -8.43
C VAL A 243 -8.46 -9.35 -8.02
N PHE A 244 -8.81 -9.18 -6.75
CA PHE A 244 -9.05 -7.87 -6.14
C PHE A 244 -8.14 -7.67 -4.93
N ALA A 245 -7.34 -6.60 -4.95
CA ALA A 245 -6.55 -6.16 -3.81
C ALA A 245 -7.10 -4.84 -3.29
N GLY A 246 -7.35 -4.76 -2.00
CA GLY A 246 -7.90 -3.56 -1.37
C GLY A 246 -7.40 -3.35 0.06
N VAL A 247 -7.80 -2.24 0.64
CA VAL A 247 -7.68 -1.96 2.07
C VAL A 247 -9.03 -2.20 2.76
N PRO A 248 -9.09 -2.35 4.09
CA PRO A 248 -10.35 -2.66 4.79
C PRO A 248 -11.50 -1.71 4.48
N THR A 249 -11.24 -0.41 4.31
CA THR A 249 -12.26 0.59 3.96
C THR A 249 -12.89 0.35 2.58
N MET A 250 -12.13 -0.17 1.62
CA MET A 250 -12.67 -0.55 0.30
C MET A 250 -13.60 -1.75 0.41
N TYR A 251 -13.23 -2.78 1.19
CA TYR A 251 -14.09 -3.94 1.44
C TYR A 251 -15.37 -3.55 2.16
N TRP A 252 -15.28 -2.62 3.10
CA TRP A 252 -16.45 -2.07 3.76
C TRP A 252 -17.38 -1.35 2.78
N ALA A 253 -16.85 -0.52 1.88
CA ALA A 253 -17.63 0.16 0.85
C ALA A 253 -18.28 -0.81 -0.14
N LEU A 254 -17.54 -1.87 -0.56
CA LEU A 254 -18.09 -2.94 -1.41
C LEU A 254 -19.26 -3.67 -0.75
N LEU A 255 -19.22 -3.91 0.56
CA LEU A 255 -20.32 -4.50 1.31
C LEU A 255 -21.54 -3.57 1.38
N GLY A 256 -21.33 -2.26 1.47
CA GLY A 256 -22.41 -1.27 1.41
C GLY A 256 -23.14 -1.32 0.07
N GLU A 257 -22.39 -1.27 -1.03
CA GLU A 257 -22.92 -1.33 -2.39
C GLU A 257 -23.57 -2.68 -2.71
N ALA A 258 -23.07 -3.78 -2.15
CA ALA A 258 -23.61 -5.12 -2.38
C ALA A 258 -25.05 -5.30 -1.90
N ALA A 259 -25.53 -4.49 -0.96
CA ALA A 259 -26.87 -4.61 -0.39
C ALA A 259 -27.99 -4.37 -1.45
N ASP A 260 -27.70 -3.56 -2.46
CA ASP A 260 -28.65 -3.15 -3.51
C ASP A 260 -28.44 -3.92 -4.84
N ARG A 261 -27.63 -5.00 -4.86
CA ARG A 261 -27.26 -5.73 -6.07
C ARG A 261 -27.69 -7.21 -6.02
N GLU A 262 -28.20 -7.70 -7.14
CA GLU A 262 -28.62 -9.09 -7.32
C GLU A 262 -27.49 -10.02 -7.82
N ASP A 263 -26.42 -9.46 -8.43
CA ASP A 263 -25.32 -10.19 -9.07
C ASP A 263 -24.15 -10.56 -8.15
N ILE A 264 -24.21 -10.21 -6.88
CA ILE A 264 -23.08 -10.34 -5.93
C ILE A 264 -22.54 -11.78 -5.81
N THR A 265 -23.43 -12.77 -5.77
CA THR A 265 -23.02 -14.18 -5.70
C THR A 265 -22.24 -14.62 -6.95
N GLU A 266 -22.57 -14.09 -8.11
CA GLU A 266 -21.87 -14.37 -9.35
C GLU A 266 -20.50 -13.70 -9.37
N LEU A 267 -20.44 -12.41 -9.00
CA LEU A 267 -19.20 -11.66 -8.85
C LEU A 267 -18.23 -12.33 -7.86
N GLY A 268 -18.76 -12.82 -6.74
CA GLY A 268 -17.96 -13.56 -5.76
C GLY A 268 -17.38 -14.88 -6.31
N ARG A 269 -18.12 -15.61 -7.13
CA ARG A 269 -17.60 -16.84 -7.79
C ARG A 269 -16.52 -16.54 -8.82
N GLN A 270 -16.58 -15.39 -9.44
CA GLN A 270 -15.59 -14.93 -10.43
C GLN A 270 -14.27 -14.57 -9.77
N LEU A 271 -14.32 -13.94 -8.58
CA LEU A 271 -13.13 -13.59 -7.82
C LEU A 271 -12.44 -14.85 -7.27
N LYS A 272 -11.26 -15.16 -7.78
CA LYS A 272 -10.43 -16.27 -7.29
C LYS A 272 -9.65 -15.86 -6.04
N VAL A 273 -9.22 -14.58 -5.97
CA VAL A 273 -8.40 -14.03 -4.89
C VAL A 273 -8.93 -12.67 -4.49
N ALA A 274 -9.31 -12.53 -3.23
CA ALA A 274 -9.52 -11.25 -2.56
C ALA A 274 -8.43 -11.08 -1.51
N MET A 275 -7.69 -9.96 -1.53
CA MET A 275 -6.59 -9.73 -0.60
C MET A 275 -6.66 -8.36 0.05
N SER A 276 -6.26 -8.30 1.31
CA SER A 276 -6.20 -7.05 2.07
C SER A 276 -4.81 -6.83 2.66
N GLY A 277 -4.35 -5.58 2.65
CA GLY A 277 -3.09 -5.17 3.23
C GLY A 277 -3.06 -3.66 3.50
N GLY A 278 -1.92 -3.16 3.99
CA GLY A 278 -1.73 -1.73 4.27
C GLY A 278 -2.39 -1.23 5.56
N ALA A 279 -3.44 -1.90 6.05
CA ALA A 279 -4.07 -1.66 7.34
C ALA A 279 -4.58 -2.99 7.91
N ALA A 280 -4.82 -3.02 9.23
CA ALA A 280 -5.36 -4.21 9.89
C ALA A 280 -6.77 -4.51 9.39
N LEU A 281 -7.02 -5.76 9.00
CA LEU A 281 -8.34 -6.23 8.56
C LEU A 281 -9.15 -6.69 9.78
N PRO A 282 -10.28 -6.04 10.09
CA PRO A 282 -11.17 -6.51 11.14
C PRO A 282 -11.74 -7.90 10.84
N VAL A 283 -11.70 -8.79 11.82
CA VAL A 283 -12.19 -10.17 11.63
C VAL A 283 -13.66 -10.20 11.25
N GLU A 284 -14.48 -9.32 11.81
CA GLU A 284 -15.91 -9.24 11.48
C GLU A 284 -16.17 -8.76 10.05
N LEU A 285 -15.35 -7.83 9.55
CA LEU A 285 -15.41 -7.40 8.14
C LEU A 285 -15.07 -8.56 7.19
N LEU A 286 -14.01 -9.32 7.51
CA LEU A 286 -13.62 -10.51 6.75
C LEU A 286 -14.76 -11.52 6.66
N LYS A 287 -15.35 -11.90 7.81
CA LYS A 287 -16.46 -12.87 7.88
C LYS A 287 -17.68 -12.40 7.11
N ARG A 288 -18.03 -11.11 7.28
CA ARG A 288 -19.18 -10.52 6.58
C ARG A 288 -18.97 -10.51 5.06
N PHE A 289 -17.77 -10.16 4.60
CA PHE A 289 -17.44 -10.19 3.17
C PHE A 289 -17.52 -11.61 2.62
N GLU A 290 -16.96 -12.60 3.32
CA GLU A 290 -17.04 -14.01 2.93
C GLU A 290 -18.48 -14.52 2.86
N THR A 291 -19.34 -14.09 3.81
CA THR A 291 -20.77 -14.45 3.82
C THR A 291 -21.50 -13.88 2.60
N VAL A 292 -21.24 -12.63 2.23
CA VAL A 292 -21.96 -11.92 1.16
C VAL A 292 -21.44 -12.29 -0.22
N PHE A 293 -20.13 -12.34 -0.41
CA PHE A 293 -19.50 -12.59 -1.71
C PHE A 293 -19.14 -14.07 -1.94
N GLY A 294 -19.08 -14.90 -0.89
CA GLY A 294 -18.67 -16.30 -1.00
C GLY A 294 -17.16 -16.49 -1.23
N VAL A 295 -16.35 -15.44 -1.13
CA VAL A 295 -14.89 -15.48 -1.25
C VAL A 295 -14.23 -14.92 -0.01
N GLY A 296 -13.27 -15.66 0.58
CA GLY A 296 -12.54 -15.23 1.76
C GLY A 296 -11.43 -14.24 1.43
N ILE A 297 -11.30 -13.18 2.23
CA ILE A 297 -10.20 -12.23 2.11
C ILE A 297 -8.92 -12.84 2.71
N ARG A 298 -7.83 -12.75 1.96
CA ARG A 298 -6.48 -13.13 2.41
C ARG A 298 -5.73 -11.90 2.89
N GLU A 299 -5.42 -11.84 4.18
CA GLU A 299 -4.66 -10.73 4.75
C GLU A 299 -3.16 -10.92 4.52
N GLY A 300 -2.48 -9.84 4.10
CA GLY A 300 -1.05 -9.75 3.97
C GLY A 300 -0.48 -8.56 4.71
N TYR A 301 0.82 -8.60 4.97
CA TYR A 301 1.55 -7.55 5.67
C TYR A 301 2.83 -7.20 4.93
N GLY A 302 3.15 -5.91 4.96
CA GLY A 302 4.38 -5.38 4.43
C GLY A 302 4.52 -3.88 4.65
N LEU A 303 5.68 -3.36 4.27
CA LEU A 303 6.05 -1.96 4.35
C LEU A 303 6.71 -1.54 3.04
N SER A 304 6.74 -0.25 2.75
CA SER A 304 7.48 0.26 1.58
C SER A 304 8.95 -0.16 1.65
N GLU A 305 9.54 -0.14 2.84
CA GLU A 305 10.91 -0.55 3.13
C GLU A 305 11.17 -2.05 2.92
N THR A 306 10.13 -2.84 2.63
CA THR A 306 10.23 -4.30 2.40
C THR A 306 9.66 -4.74 1.05
N SER A 307 9.40 -3.86 0.11
CA SER A 307 9.17 -4.03 -1.35
C SER A 307 7.84 -4.63 -1.85
N PRO A 308 6.69 -4.69 -1.20
CA PRO A 308 6.44 -4.51 0.22
C PRO A 308 6.25 -5.82 1.00
N VAL A 309 5.91 -6.96 0.35
CA VAL A 309 5.32 -8.14 0.99
C VAL A 309 6.32 -8.89 1.86
N VAL A 310 5.93 -9.10 3.10
CA VAL A 310 6.69 -9.78 4.15
C VAL A 310 6.02 -11.09 4.56
N ALA A 311 4.70 -11.05 4.81
CA ALA A 311 3.91 -12.19 5.21
C ALA A 311 2.55 -12.19 4.51
N PHE A 312 1.96 -13.37 4.35
CA PHE A 312 0.67 -13.54 3.67
C PHE A 312 -0.07 -14.80 4.14
N ASN A 313 -1.40 -14.75 4.22
CA ASN A 313 -2.26 -15.90 4.37
C ASN A 313 -2.38 -16.64 3.03
N ARG A 314 -1.47 -17.56 2.76
CA ARG A 314 -1.28 -18.25 1.47
C ARG A 314 -2.50 -19.06 1.06
N LEU A 315 -2.74 -19.20 -0.25
CA LEU A 315 -3.86 -19.96 -0.81
C LEU A 315 -3.73 -21.47 -0.61
N ASP A 316 -2.52 -22.00 -0.47
CA ASP A 316 -2.25 -23.42 -0.25
C ASP A 316 -2.50 -23.90 1.19
N ARG A 317 -2.99 -23.00 2.05
CA ARG A 317 -3.26 -23.27 3.48
C ARG A 317 -4.58 -22.64 3.93
N PRO A 318 -5.21 -23.18 4.99
CA PRO A 318 -6.33 -22.49 5.64
C PRO A 318 -5.95 -21.09 6.11
N SER A 319 -6.80 -20.11 5.82
CA SER A 319 -6.61 -18.75 6.34
C SER A 319 -6.79 -18.71 7.84
N ARG A 320 -6.02 -17.86 8.52
CA ARG A 320 -6.15 -17.57 9.95
C ARG A 320 -6.65 -16.13 10.11
N PRO A 321 -7.96 -15.91 10.36
CA PRO A 321 -8.51 -14.56 10.58
C PRO A 321 -7.76 -13.79 11.66
N GLY A 322 -7.47 -12.50 11.40
CA GLY A 322 -6.69 -11.63 12.27
C GLY A 322 -5.17 -11.84 12.22
N SER A 323 -4.70 -12.87 11.49
CA SER A 323 -3.28 -13.11 11.25
C SER A 323 -2.84 -12.46 9.93
N ILE A 324 -1.64 -11.91 9.91
CA ILE A 324 -0.95 -11.49 8.68
C ILE A 324 -0.37 -12.66 7.87
N GLY A 325 -0.58 -13.90 8.32
CA GLY A 325 -0.09 -15.11 7.68
C GLY A 325 1.30 -15.52 8.14
N ILE A 326 2.01 -16.17 7.24
CA ILE A 326 3.37 -16.68 7.42
C ILE A 326 4.34 -15.95 6.49
N PRO A 327 5.66 -15.98 6.74
CA PRO A 327 6.64 -15.36 5.85
C PRO A 327 6.50 -15.83 4.40
N VAL A 328 6.65 -14.90 3.45
CA VAL A 328 6.75 -15.25 2.04
C VAL A 328 8.14 -15.82 1.72
N TRP A 329 8.30 -16.44 0.54
CA TRP A 329 9.56 -17.11 0.18
C TRP A 329 10.76 -16.16 0.20
N GLY A 330 11.85 -16.61 0.85
CA GLY A 330 13.09 -15.86 0.98
C GLY A 330 13.08 -14.83 2.11
N VAL A 331 11.95 -14.65 2.82
CA VAL A 331 11.83 -13.72 3.93
C VAL A 331 11.86 -14.45 5.27
N GLU A 332 12.65 -13.95 6.19
CA GLU A 332 12.69 -14.37 7.58
C GLU A 332 12.01 -13.33 8.47
N LEU A 333 11.20 -13.80 9.42
CA LEU A 333 10.58 -12.98 10.45
C LEU A 333 11.07 -13.39 11.83
N GLY A 334 11.38 -12.40 12.65
CA GLY A 334 11.73 -12.56 14.06
C GLY A 334 10.88 -11.66 14.94
N LEU A 335 10.83 -11.98 16.23
CA LEU A 335 10.26 -11.11 17.26
C LEU A 335 11.33 -10.79 18.28
N ARG A 336 11.53 -9.51 18.61
CA ARG A 336 12.52 -9.05 19.59
C ARG A 336 11.79 -8.35 20.76
N GLY A 337 12.13 -8.77 21.98
CA GLY A 337 11.67 -8.13 23.22
C GLY A 337 12.28 -6.73 23.39
N SER A 338 11.86 -6.04 24.44
CA SER A 338 12.38 -4.70 24.79
C SER A 338 13.88 -4.69 25.11
N ASP A 339 14.46 -5.83 25.48
CA ASP A 339 15.88 -6.03 25.69
C ASP A 339 16.65 -6.40 24.40
N GLY A 340 15.97 -6.43 23.24
CA GLY A 340 16.53 -6.79 21.94
C GLY A 340 16.71 -8.29 21.70
N ARG A 341 16.37 -9.14 22.68
CA ARG A 341 16.51 -10.60 22.54
C ARG A 341 15.30 -11.21 21.82
N PRO A 342 15.51 -12.32 21.09
CA PRO A 342 14.39 -13.07 20.51
C PRO A 342 13.42 -13.54 21.59
N VAL A 343 12.11 -13.47 21.25
CA VAL A 343 11.02 -13.98 22.11
C VAL A 343 10.37 -15.20 21.47
N GLY A 344 9.77 -16.06 22.30
CA GLY A 344 9.15 -17.31 21.90
C GLY A 344 7.71 -17.18 21.36
N PRO A 345 7.10 -18.31 20.93
CA PRO A 345 5.69 -18.35 20.55
C PRO A 345 4.80 -17.86 21.69
N GLY A 346 3.73 -17.13 21.35
CA GLY A 346 2.79 -16.54 22.30
C GLY A 346 3.25 -15.22 22.93
N GLU A 347 4.55 -14.97 23.00
CA GLU A 347 5.10 -13.72 23.53
C GLU A 347 5.00 -12.58 22.51
N ARG A 348 4.94 -11.35 23.03
CA ARG A 348 4.92 -10.12 22.20
C ARG A 348 6.33 -9.57 22.03
N GLY A 349 6.66 -9.12 20.83
CA GLY A 349 7.93 -8.48 20.53
C GLY A 349 7.82 -7.58 19.30
N GLU A 350 8.82 -6.73 19.10
CA GLU A 350 8.95 -5.97 17.86
C GLU A 350 9.21 -6.93 16.71
N LEU A 351 8.41 -6.83 15.65
CA LEU A 351 8.58 -7.59 14.43
C LEU A 351 9.83 -7.10 13.69
N VAL A 352 10.72 -8.02 13.37
CA VAL A 352 11.93 -7.75 12.56
C VAL A 352 11.93 -8.62 11.31
N VAL A 353 12.43 -8.07 10.22
CA VAL A 353 12.38 -8.68 8.89
C VAL A 353 13.78 -8.79 8.32
N ARG A 354 14.13 -9.94 7.74
CA ARG A 354 15.34 -10.13 6.96
C ARG A 354 15.01 -10.84 5.65
N GLY A 355 15.58 -10.39 4.55
CA GLY A 355 15.34 -11.02 3.25
C GLY A 355 15.75 -10.16 2.06
N PRO A 356 15.68 -10.73 0.86
CA PRO A 356 16.03 -10.03 -0.38
C PRO A 356 15.07 -8.88 -0.73
N ASN A 357 13.96 -8.78 -0.03
CA ASN A 357 12.96 -7.71 -0.18
C ASN A 357 13.24 -6.47 0.68
N VAL A 358 14.20 -6.52 1.61
CA VAL A 358 14.53 -5.39 2.49
C VAL A 358 15.29 -4.32 1.71
N MET A 359 14.89 -3.06 1.87
CA MET A 359 15.47 -1.89 1.20
C MET A 359 16.99 -1.79 1.38
N LYS A 360 17.65 -1.10 0.44
CA LYS A 360 19.06 -0.73 0.55
C LYS A 360 19.32 0.25 1.70
N GLY A 361 18.38 1.14 1.96
CA GLY A 361 18.43 2.15 3.02
C GLY A 361 17.55 3.35 2.68
N TYR A 362 17.61 4.39 3.50
CA TYR A 362 16.97 5.67 3.21
C TYR A 362 17.92 6.58 2.44
N LEU A 363 17.46 7.10 1.30
CA LEU A 363 18.21 7.96 0.38
C LEU A 363 18.90 9.12 1.12
N GLY A 364 20.24 9.16 1.05
CA GLY A 364 21.03 10.21 1.67
C GLY A 364 20.96 10.29 3.19
N ARG A 365 20.44 9.23 3.88
CA ARG A 365 20.21 9.26 5.34
C ARG A 365 20.81 8.03 6.04
N PRO A 366 22.15 7.91 6.09
CA PRO A 366 22.80 6.73 6.66
C PRO A 366 22.50 6.51 8.15
N ALA A 367 22.38 7.57 8.94
CA ALA A 367 22.02 7.48 10.36
C ALA A 367 20.60 6.90 10.54
N ALA A 368 19.62 7.41 9.80
CA ALA A 368 18.25 6.89 9.88
C ALA A 368 18.16 5.44 9.36
N THR A 369 19.03 5.03 8.44
CA THR A 369 19.14 3.65 7.98
C THR A 369 19.69 2.76 9.09
N ALA A 370 20.76 3.18 9.77
CA ALA A 370 21.38 2.42 10.87
C ALA A 370 20.43 2.28 12.09
N ASP A 371 19.49 3.20 12.29
CA ASP A 371 18.48 3.11 13.34
C ASP A 371 17.51 1.93 13.15
N VAL A 372 17.28 1.51 11.89
CA VAL A 372 16.26 0.50 11.55
C VAL A 372 16.82 -0.76 10.88
N LEU A 373 18.02 -0.72 10.34
CA LEU A 373 18.67 -1.83 9.64
C LEU A 373 20.01 -2.14 10.30
N ASP A 374 20.13 -3.34 10.91
CA ASP A 374 21.35 -3.76 11.56
C ASP A 374 22.37 -4.39 10.59
N ALA A 375 23.58 -4.64 11.10
CA ALA A 375 24.68 -5.23 10.30
C ALA A 375 24.41 -6.66 9.83
N GLU A 376 23.45 -7.36 10.42
CA GLU A 376 23.04 -8.72 10.07
C GLU A 376 21.89 -8.72 9.03
N GLY A 377 21.43 -7.54 8.62
CA GLY A 377 20.37 -7.35 7.63
C GLY A 377 18.95 -7.45 8.20
N TRP A 378 18.78 -7.37 9.52
CA TRP A 378 17.47 -7.29 10.14
C TRP A 378 16.94 -5.87 10.12
N PHE A 379 15.76 -5.71 9.52
CA PHE A 379 15.01 -4.45 9.50
C PHE A 379 13.98 -4.44 10.63
N ARG A 380 13.99 -3.38 11.44
CA ARG A 380 13.06 -3.12 12.52
C ARG A 380 11.81 -2.42 11.98
N THR A 381 10.64 -3.06 12.10
CA THR A 381 9.40 -2.54 11.51
C THR A 381 8.73 -1.46 12.35
N GLY A 382 9.00 -1.42 13.65
CA GLY A 382 8.27 -0.61 14.62
C GLY A 382 6.87 -1.14 14.93
N ASP A 383 6.50 -2.32 14.44
CA ASP A 383 5.24 -2.98 14.73
C ASP A 383 5.43 -4.06 15.79
N ILE A 384 4.54 -4.13 16.77
CA ILE A 384 4.53 -5.17 17.79
C ILE A 384 3.69 -6.32 17.30
N ALA A 385 4.24 -7.52 17.36
CA ALA A 385 3.59 -8.73 16.90
C ALA A 385 3.73 -9.88 17.92
N ARG A 386 2.97 -10.94 17.70
CA ARG A 386 3.15 -12.26 18.32
C ARG A 386 3.10 -13.33 17.26
N ARG A 387 3.65 -14.51 17.55
CA ARG A 387 3.60 -15.69 16.69
C ARG A 387 2.91 -16.81 17.44
N ASP A 388 2.03 -17.57 16.77
CA ASP A 388 1.48 -18.80 17.34
C ASP A 388 2.40 -20.01 17.12
N ASP A 389 2.01 -21.17 17.70
CA ASP A 389 2.77 -22.41 17.59
C ASP A 389 2.79 -22.98 16.16
N ASP A 390 1.82 -22.63 15.32
CA ASP A 390 1.75 -23.02 13.90
C ASP A 390 2.57 -22.09 12.98
N GLY A 391 3.20 -21.05 13.54
CA GLY A 391 4.05 -20.11 12.83
C GLY A 391 3.35 -18.93 12.18
N PHE A 392 2.05 -18.72 12.45
CA PHE A 392 1.33 -17.54 11.99
C PHE A 392 1.64 -16.32 12.86
N TYR A 393 1.83 -15.17 12.21
CA TYR A 393 2.10 -13.90 12.87
C TYR A 393 0.84 -13.05 12.98
N TYR A 394 0.74 -12.31 14.06
CA TYR A 394 -0.37 -11.40 14.37
C TYR A 394 0.20 -10.06 14.77
N ILE A 395 -0.15 -9.00 14.03
CA ILE A 395 0.17 -7.64 14.46
C ILE A 395 -0.74 -7.30 15.63
N VAL A 396 -0.11 -6.95 16.75
CA VAL A 396 -0.83 -6.52 17.97
C VAL A 396 -1.14 -5.03 17.87
N ASP A 397 -0.12 -4.22 17.54
CA ASP A 397 -0.25 -2.77 17.29
C ASP A 397 1.07 -2.19 16.79
N ARG A 398 1.08 -0.86 16.53
CA ARG A 398 2.32 -0.11 16.32
C ARG A 398 2.90 0.36 17.65
N ALA A 399 4.20 0.26 17.82
CA ALA A 399 4.89 0.73 19.04
C ALA A 399 4.58 2.21 19.35
N LYS A 400 4.45 3.06 18.31
CA LYS A 400 4.14 4.50 18.43
C LYS A 400 2.66 4.82 18.70
N ASP A 401 1.75 3.89 18.44
CA ASP A 401 0.32 4.08 18.65
C ASP A 401 -0.15 3.51 20.00
N LEU A 402 0.75 2.83 20.72
CA LEU A 402 0.51 2.30 22.06
C LEU A 402 0.06 3.43 23.00
N ILE A 403 -1.05 3.20 23.68
CA ILE A 403 -1.59 4.12 24.69
C ILE A 403 -1.06 3.70 26.05
N VAL A 404 -0.41 4.61 26.76
CA VAL A 404 0.12 4.35 28.11
C VAL A 404 -0.80 5.00 29.14
N ARG A 405 -1.76 4.21 29.67
CA ARG A 405 -2.77 4.66 30.62
C ARG A 405 -2.46 4.18 32.02
N GLY A 406 -2.09 5.07 32.90
CA GLY A 406 -1.79 4.73 34.32
C GLY A 406 -0.68 3.67 34.47
N GLY A 407 0.29 3.64 33.56
CA GLY A 407 1.37 2.64 33.50
C GLY A 407 0.99 1.33 32.82
N PHE A 408 -0.24 1.18 32.35
CA PHE A 408 -0.66 0.04 31.57
C PHE A 408 -0.60 0.32 30.07
N ASN A 409 -0.06 -0.64 29.32
CA ASN A 409 -0.05 -0.61 27.86
C ASN A 409 -1.41 -1.04 27.32
N VAL A 410 -2.10 -0.14 26.61
CA VAL A 410 -3.34 -0.42 25.91
C VAL A 410 -3.06 -0.34 24.40
N TYR A 411 -3.42 -1.39 23.70
CA TYR A 411 -3.26 -1.53 22.26
C TYR A 411 -4.54 -1.07 21.57
N PRO A 412 -4.55 0.05 20.84
CA PRO A 412 -5.74 0.58 20.16
C PRO A 412 -6.47 -0.46 19.32
N ARG A 413 -5.75 -1.29 18.60
CA ARG A 413 -6.32 -2.34 17.76
C ARG A 413 -7.20 -3.33 18.55
N GLU A 414 -6.78 -3.72 19.75
CA GLU A 414 -7.57 -4.64 20.60
C GLU A 414 -8.93 -4.04 20.96
N VAL A 415 -8.96 -2.73 21.20
CA VAL A 415 -10.20 -2.00 21.52
C VAL A 415 -11.04 -1.80 20.26
N GLU A 416 -10.43 -1.45 19.12
CA GLU A 416 -11.09 -1.31 17.82
C GLU A 416 -11.78 -2.62 17.40
N GLU A 417 -11.07 -3.75 17.47
CA GLU A 417 -11.63 -5.07 17.16
C GLU A 417 -12.82 -5.40 18.06
N MET A 418 -12.74 -5.10 19.36
CA MET A 418 -13.85 -5.29 20.30
C MET A 418 -15.05 -4.41 19.95
N LEU A 419 -14.83 -3.13 19.64
CA LEU A 419 -15.90 -2.22 19.25
C LEU A 419 -16.62 -2.68 17.98
N MET A 420 -15.89 -3.18 17.00
CA MET A 420 -16.45 -3.68 15.73
C MET A 420 -17.24 -4.99 15.88
N THR A 421 -17.18 -5.68 17.03
CA THR A 421 -18.11 -6.79 17.34
C THR A 421 -19.51 -6.32 17.74
N HIS A 422 -19.69 -5.02 18.00
CA HIS A 422 -21.01 -4.47 18.33
C HIS A 422 -21.87 -4.36 17.04
N PRO A 423 -23.10 -4.91 17.02
CA PRO A 423 -23.91 -4.98 15.79
C PRO A 423 -24.26 -3.63 15.17
N ALA A 424 -24.31 -2.57 15.98
CA ALA A 424 -24.58 -1.19 15.51
C ALA A 424 -23.31 -0.38 15.16
N VAL A 425 -22.11 -0.95 15.30
CA VAL A 425 -20.85 -0.30 14.91
C VAL A 425 -20.46 -0.76 13.51
N SER A 426 -20.17 0.21 12.65
CA SER A 426 -19.69 -0.02 11.29
C SER A 426 -18.16 0.00 11.22
N LEU A 427 -17.57 1.04 11.79
CA LEU A 427 -16.12 1.22 11.84
C LEU A 427 -15.74 1.93 13.15
N ALA A 428 -14.58 1.61 13.68
CA ALA A 428 -14.03 2.25 14.88
C ALA A 428 -12.54 2.57 14.70
N ALA A 429 -12.13 3.71 15.25
CA ALA A 429 -10.74 4.08 15.43
C ALA A 429 -10.50 4.52 16.86
N VAL A 430 -9.38 4.09 17.46
CA VAL A 430 -9.05 4.37 18.86
C VAL A 430 -7.71 5.07 18.93
N VAL A 431 -7.65 6.12 19.75
CA VAL A 431 -6.43 6.92 19.99
C VAL A 431 -6.24 7.21 21.48
N GLY A 432 -4.99 7.41 21.88
CA GLY A 432 -4.64 8.00 23.16
C GLY A 432 -4.71 9.52 23.07
N ILE A 433 -5.29 10.14 24.07
CA ILE A 433 -5.30 11.60 24.25
C ILE A 433 -4.68 11.91 25.59
N ALA A 434 -3.90 13.02 25.66
CA ALA A 434 -3.20 13.39 26.90
C ALA A 434 -4.16 13.60 28.08
N ASP A 435 -3.82 13.04 29.23
CA ASP A 435 -4.54 13.19 30.51
C ASP A 435 -3.54 13.40 31.64
N GLU A 436 -3.77 14.44 32.45
CA GLU A 436 -2.85 14.82 33.55
C GLU A 436 -2.69 13.77 34.65
N ARG A 437 -3.68 12.90 34.85
CA ARG A 437 -3.71 11.93 35.96
C ARG A 437 -3.11 10.58 35.57
N VAL A 438 -3.38 10.13 34.35
CA VAL A 438 -3.02 8.78 33.89
C VAL A 438 -2.04 8.76 32.74
N GLY A 439 -1.58 9.93 32.30
CA GLY A 439 -0.68 10.11 31.15
C GLY A 439 -1.46 10.19 29.84
N GLU A 440 -2.18 9.13 29.49
CA GLU A 440 -3.08 9.10 28.34
C GLU A 440 -4.42 8.47 28.73
N GLU A 441 -5.50 8.98 28.15
CA GLU A 441 -6.84 8.37 28.17
C GLU A 441 -7.22 7.86 26.79
N ILE A 442 -8.15 6.90 26.78
CA ILE A 442 -8.59 6.22 25.55
C ILE A 442 -9.83 6.92 25.01
N LYS A 443 -9.78 7.37 23.77
CA LYS A 443 -10.94 7.89 23.03
C LYS A 443 -11.22 7.04 21.80
N ALA A 444 -12.50 6.66 21.64
CA ALA A 444 -13.00 5.93 20.48
C ALA A 444 -13.77 6.87 19.54
N PHE A 445 -13.48 6.79 18.24
CA PHE A 445 -14.23 7.40 17.15
C PHE A 445 -15.01 6.30 16.44
N ILE A 446 -16.32 6.48 16.27
CA ILE A 446 -17.21 5.41 15.79
C ILE A 446 -18.07 5.91 14.63
N ILE A 447 -18.08 5.14 13.55
CA ILE A 447 -19.11 5.22 12.51
C ILE A 447 -20.17 4.17 12.83
N ALA A 448 -21.42 4.59 13.06
CA ALA A 448 -22.54 3.68 13.28
C ALA A 448 -23.00 2.99 11.99
N GLN A 449 -23.64 1.82 12.12
CA GLN A 449 -24.31 1.19 10.98
C GLN A 449 -25.47 2.08 10.50
N PRO A 450 -25.74 2.13 9.18
CA PRO A 450 -26.87 2.90 8.66
C PRO A 450 -28.20 2.54 9.36
N GLY A 451 -28.89 3.56 9.85
CA GLY A 451 -30.16 3.41 10.57
C GLY A 451 -30.07 2.88 12.00
N ALA A 452 -28.89 2.60 12.51
CA ALA A 452 -28.72 2.17 13.89
C ALA A 452 -28.79 3.36 14.86
N THR A 453 -29.45 3.15 15.99
CA THR A 453 -29.41 4.08 17.12
C THR A 453 -28.39 3.56 18.11
N LEU A 454 -27.33 4.31 18.34
CA LEU A 454 -26.22 3.93 19.22
C LEU A 454 -25.84 5.15 20.06
N THR A 455 -25.77 4.98 21.38
CA THR A 455 -25.35 6.02 22.30
C THR A 455 -23.94 5.75 22.84
N GLU A 456 -23.28 6.79 23.34
CA GLU A 456 -21.99 6.64 24.02
C GLU A 456 -22.08 5.64 25.17
N GLN A 457 -23.18 5.69 25.95
CA GLN A 457 -23.39 4.79 27.09
C GLN A 457 -23.49 3.32 26.65
N ASP A 458 -24.12 3.03 25.50
CA ASP A 458 -24.21 1.67 24.96
C ASP A 458 -22.81 1.13 24.62
N VAL A 459 -22.00 1.94 23.95
CA VAL A 459 -20.61 1.61 23.59
C VAL A 459 -19.75 1.37 24.83
N LEU A 460 -19.83 2.27 25.81
CA LEU A 460 -19.06 2.14 27.05
C LEU A 460 -19.47 0.91 27.84
N THR A 461 -20.76 0.60 27.88
CA THR A 461 -21.29 -0.62 28.55
C THR A 461 -20.79 -1.86 27.81
N TRP A 462 -20.87 -1.88 26.49
CA TRP A 462 -20.35 -2.99 25.67
C TRP A 462 -18.88 -3.30 25.95
N CYS A 463 -18.05 -2.25 26.05
CA CYS A 463 -16.64 -2.39 26.35
C CYS A 463 -16.41 -2.90 27.80
N ARG A 464 -17.11 -2.36 28.78
CA ARG A 464 -16.95 -2.78 30.21
C ARG A 464 -17.25 -4.24 30.43
N ASP A 465 -18.22 -4.79 29.70
CA ASP A 465 -18.60 -6.19 29.82
C ASP A 465 -17.58 -7.15 29.21
N ARG A 466 -16.66 -6.65 28.35
CA ARG A 466 -15.79 -7.48 27.50
C ARG A 466 -14.31 -7.18 27.63
N LEU A 467 -13.95 -6.00 28.12
CA LEU A 467 -12.57 -5.57 28.27
C LEU A 467 -12.23 -5.28 29.73
N ALA A 468 -10.97 -5.43 30.08
CA ALA A 468 -10.48 -4.96 31.37
C ALA A 468 -10.68 -3.45 31.49
N VAL A 469 -11.00 -2.95 32.68
CA VAL A 469 -11.39 -1.55 32.94
C VAL A 469 -10.37 -0.53 32.39
N TYR A 470 -9.08 -0.84 32.49
CA TYR A 470 -8.03 0.05 32.00
C TYR A 470 -7.96 0.15 30.45
N LYS A 471 -8.60 -0.78 29.73
CA LYS A 471 -8.68 -0.78 28.25
C LYS A 471 -9.96 -0.12 27.73
N CYS A 472 -10.93 0.14 28.61
CA CYS A 472 -12.21 0.73 28.17
C CYS A 472 -12.02 2.20 27.78
N PRO A 473 -12.60 2.65 26.65
CA PRO A 473 -12.63 4.06 26.30
C PRO A 473 -13.24 4.92 27.40
N ARG A 474 -12.71 6.12 27.60
CA ARG A 474 -13.27 7.12 28.51
C ARG A 474 -14.31 8.00 27.80
N ALA A 475 -14.10 8.23 26.52
CA ALA A 475 -14.97 9.03 25.69
C ALA A 475 -15.22 8.34 24.34
N VAL A 476 -16.40 8.57 23.78
CA VAL A 476 -16.81 8.08 22.46
C VAL A 476 -17.30 9.27 21.65
N GLN A 477 -16.82 9.37 20.43
CA GLN A 477 -17.27 10.38 19.46
C GLN A 477 -17.84 9.67 18.24
N PHE A 478 -19.09 9.96 17.91
CA PHE A 478 -19.68 9.52 16.65
C PHE A 478 -19.29 10.46 15.52
N CYS A 479 -19.01 9.89 14.36
CA CYS A 479 -18.64 10.62 13.14
C CYS A 479 -19.25 9.93 11.92
N ASP A 480 -19.48 10.71 10.87
CA ASP A 480 -19.98 10.21 9.60
C ASP A 480 -18.84 9.57 8.77
N GLU A 481 -17.63 10.09 8.94
CA GLU A 481 -16.42 9.61 8.26
C GLU A 481 -15.19 9.71 9.17
N LEU A 482 -14.18 8.90 8.87
CA LEU A 482 -12.84 8.98 9.48
C LEU A 482 -11.84 9.60 8.50
N PRO A 483 -10.87 10.40 8.95
CA PRO A 483 -9.84 10.93 8.08
C PRO A 483 -8.97 9.79 7.53
N LEU A 484 -8.85 9.72 6.21
CA LEU A 484 -8.12 8.68 5.50
C LEU A 484 -6.98 9.30 4.68
N ASN A 485 -5.86 8.59 4.58
CA ASN A 485 -4.84 8.93 3.60
C ASN A 485 -5.23 8.41 2.19
N ALA A 486 -4.40 8.72 1.18
CA ALA A 486 -4.63 8.30 -0.20
C ALA A 486 -4.71 6.77 -0.40
N THR A 487 -4.18 5.99 0.54
CA THR A 487 -4.26 4.53 0.51
C THR A 487 -5.45 3.97 1.30
N GLY A 488 -6.35 4.83 1.82
CA GLY A 488 -7.53 4.42 2.59
C GLY A 488 -7.24 4.04 4.04
N LYS A 489 -6.06 4.38 4.59
CA LYS A 489 -5.71 4.15 5.99
C LYS A 489 -6.14 5.31 6.87
N VAL A 490 -6.71 5.01 8.05
CA VAL A 490 -7.11 6.01 9.04
C VAL A 490 -5.91 6.82 9.55
N LEU A 491 -6.02 8.13 9.51
CA LEU A 491 -5.03 9.10 9.98
C LEU A 491 -5.23 9.37 11.48
N LYS A 492 -4.79 8.45 12.34
CA LYS A 492 -4.94 8.54 13.81
C LYS A 492 -4.34 9.81 14.40
N GLN A 493 -3.32 10.39 13.78
CA GLN A 493 -2.73 11.64 14.24
C GLN A 493 -3.69 12.82 14.08
N GLU A 494 -4.49 12.87 13.03
CA GLU A 494 -5.52 13.89 12.84
C GLU A 494 -6.63 13.74 13.89
N LEU A 495 -7.03 12.50 14.20
CA LEU A 495 -7.99 12.23 15.27
C LEU A 495 -7.49 12.66 16.66
N ARG A 496 -6.19 12.51 16.95
CA ARG A 496 -5.57 13.00 18.20
C ARG A 496 -5.58 14.52 18.28
N ASN A 497 -5.38 15.21 17.16
CA ASN A 497 -5.26 16.67 17.07
C ASN A 497 -6.58 17.40 16.82
N SER A 498 -7.70 16.67 16.67
CA SER A 498 -9.02 17.27 16.47
C SER A 498 -9.37 18.19 17.64
N PRO A 499 -9.96 19.39 17.38
CA PRO A 499 -10.41 20.29 18.44
C PRO A 499 -11.38 19.65 19.45
N ASP A 500 -12.14 18.66 18.98
CA ASP A 500 -13.05 17.86 19.81
C ASP A 500 -12.38 16.68 20.51
N SER A 501 -11.05 16.57 20.47
CA SER A 501 -10.32 15.46 21.10
C SER A 501 -10.25 15.56 22.64
N ALA A 502 -10.45 16.75 23.21
CA ALA A 502 -10.47 16.91 24.66
C ALA A 502 -11.62 16.10 25.31
N ILE A 503 -11.32 15.39 26.40
CA ILE A 503 -12.33 14.79 27.27
C ILE A 503 -12.91 15.90 28.13
N ALA A 504 -14.22 16.12 28.08
CA ALA A 504 -14.93 17.07 28.92
C ALA A 504 -14.97 16.59 30.40
#